data_a544f971f1571b98afae0ee8091e3b65
#
_entry.id   a544f971f1571b98afae0ee8091e3b65
#
_cell.length_a   1.000
_cell.length_b   1.000
_cell.length_c   1.000
_cell.angle_alpha   90.00
_cell.angle_beta   90.00
_cell.angle_gamma   90.00
#
_symmetry.space_group_name_H-M   'P 1'
#
loop_
_entity.id
_entity.type
_entity.pdbx_description
1 polymer ?
#
loop_
_entity_poly.entity_id
_entity_poly.type
_entity_poly.pdbx_seq_one_letter_code
_entity_poly.pdbx_strand_id
1 'polypeptide(L)'
;MSPASPMTPGLPYAPEIWIGVCTFRRPELEITLNSLARIDRAGATVGVVIADNDSTPSAQPLVERIAATFPMPLIYLHAPERNISIARNALLDHARRARARLLLSIDDDQWVGPDWLDQMLKPWREGQDGAPGSRIGAVLGPVHGVYQPGTPDWMARGRLHDTVPVRRRDGAIVSGYTGNTLLDLADPALSDLRFDVARGRSGGEDTAFFSAFLRAGGRIAFAPGAIVEETVPADRASLRWLLRRRYRMGQTHASLIARNRSRTGRLGQAGIAAAKAAACGGMALLGAGRPAWRNRQLMRAALHIGAGAYLAGAPRIELYGTPPVCAGSVQPDGQGGPKGPKGT
;
A
#
# COMPACT_ATOMS: atom_id res chain seq x y z
N MET A 1 5.81 -15.23 -26.98
CA MET A 1 6.26 -13.93 -27.54
C MET A 1 5.19 -12.91 -27.18
N SER A 2 5.41 -12.13 -26.12
CA SER A 2 4.52 -11.03 -25.76
C SER A 2 4.74 -9.85 -26.72
N PRO A 3 3.68 -9.18 -27.19
CA PRO A 3 3.84 -8.00 -28.02
C PRO A 3 4.51 -6.88 -27.23
N ALA A 4 5.56 -6.31 -27.81
CA ALA A 4 6.21 -5.12 -27.29
C ALA A 4 5.20 -3.97 -27.27
N SER A 5 4.92 -3.43 -26.09
CA SER A 5 4.16 -2.17 -25.95
C SER A 5 4.88 -1.05 -26.71
N PRO A 6 4.15 -0.18 -27.41
CA PRO A 6 4.76 0.88 -28.20
C PRO A 6 5.57 1.82 -27.28
N MET A 7 6.83 2.03 -27.62
CA MET A 7 7.62 3.12 -27.08
C MET A 7 6.92 4.43 -27.42
N THR A 8 6.60 5.22 -26.42
CA THR A 8 6.05 6.58 -26.63
C THR A 8 7.08 7.40 -27.40
N PRO A 9 6.75 7.91 -28.61
CA PRO A 9 7.70 8.70 -29.39
C PRO A 9 7.93 10.06 -28.72
N GLY A 10 9.20 10.40 -28.50
CA GLY A 10 9.62 11.79 -28.44
C GLY A 10 9.55 12.52 -27.11
N LEU A 11 9.93 11.90 -25.97
CA LEU A 11 10.30 12.71 -24.82
C LEU A 11 11.68 13.35 -25.07
N PRO A 12 11.85 14.66 -24.88
CA PRO A 12 13.12 15.35 -25.13
C PRO A 12 14.22 14.92 -24.14
N TYR A 13 13.86 14.21 -23.07
CA TYR A 13 14.75 13.61 -22.07
C TYR A 13 14.06 12.45 -21.33
N ALA A 14 14.85 11.49 -20.86
CA ALA A 14 14.35 10.43 -19.99
C ALA A 14 14.28 10.95 -18.53
N PRO A 15 13.14 10.83 -17.83
CA PRO A 15 13.04 11.20 -16.44
C PRO A 15 14.02 10.42 -15.56
N GLU A 16 14.76 11.15 -14.70
CA GLU A 16 15.61 10.55 -13.66
C GLU A 16 14.79 9.97 -12.52
N ILE A 17 13.60 10.53 -12.31
CA ILE A 17 12.66 10.16 -11.25
C ILE A 17 11.33 9.78 -11.88
N TRP A 18 10.84 8.59 -11.55
CA TRP A 18 9.46 8.20 -11.83
C TRP A 18 8.64 8.15 -10.54
N ILE A 19 7.43 8.71 -10.60
CA ILE A 19 6.43 8.56 -9.55
C ILE A 19 5.41 7.56 -10.04
N GLY A 20 5.35 6.40 -9.38
CA GLY A 20 4.46 5.30 -9.72
C GLY A 20 3.19 5.31 -8.87
N VAL A 21 2.03 5.15 -9.51
CA VAL A 21 0.73 5.01 -8.87
C VAL A 21 0.07 3.74 -9.39
N CYS A 22 -0.28 2.82 -8.49
CA CYS A 22 -1.13 1.68 -8.82
C CYS A 22 -2.59 2.08 -8.64
N THR A 23 -3.47 1.72 -9.58
CA THR A 23 -4.89 2.05 -9.47
C THR A 23 -5.80 0.86 -9.80
N PHE A 24 -6.98 0.85 -9.18
CA PHE A 24 -8.03 -0.11 -9.44
C PHE A 24 -9.41 0.52 -9.24
N ARG A 25 -10.05 0.99 -10.31
CA ARG A 25 -11.39 1.58 -10.32
C ARG A 25 -11.57 2.71 -9.28
N ARG A 26 -10.59 3.60 -9.17
CA ARG A 26 -10.58 4.71 -8.21
C ARG A 26 -10.82 6.05 -8.89
N PRO A 27 -11.94 6.72 -8.62
CA PRO A 27 -12.15 8.09 -9.09
C PRO A 27 -11.19 9.09 -8.42
N GLU A 28 -10.71 8.79 -7.22
CA GLU A 28 -9.75 9.59 -6.46
C GLU A 28 -8.40 9.76 -7.17
N LEU A 29 -8.07 8.90 -8.15
CA LEU A 29 -6.86 9.02 -8.98
C LEU A 29 -6.74 10.42 -9.61
N GLU A 30 -7.85 11.07 -9.94
CA GLU A 30 -7.82 12.44 -10.48
C GLU A 30 -7.27 13.43 -9.45
N ILE A 31 -7.63 13.29 -8.16
CA ILE A 31 -7.12 14.12 -7.07
C ILE A 31 -5.61 13.90 -6.91
N THR A 32 -5.19 12.65 -6.94
CA THR A 32 -3.77 12.24 -6.87
C THR A 32 -2.97 12.90 -7.99
N LEU A 33 -3.41 12.74 -9.25
CA LEU A 33 -2.74 13.31 -10.42
C LEU A 33 -2.70 14.85 -10.36
N ASN A 34 -3.80 15.48 -9.97
CA ASN A 34 -3.86 16.93 -9.82
C ASN A 34 -2.93 17.46 -8.72
N SER A 35 -2.66 16.69 -7.67
CA SER A 35 -1.69 17.07 -6.66
C SER A 35 -0.26 16.92 -7.18
N LEU A 36 0.04 15.82 -7.89
CA LEU A 36 1.34 15.58 -8.52
C LEU A 36 1.67 16.62 -9.60
N ALA A 37 0.67 17.14 -10.33
CA ALA A 37 0.88 18.19 -11.32
C ALA A 37 1.42 19.50 -10.71
N ARG A 38 1.27 19.69 -9.39
CA ARG A 38 1.65 20.91 -8.67
C ARG A 38 2.90 20.79 -7.80
N ILE A 39 3.56 19.63 -7.78
CA ILE A 39 4.78 19.48 -7.00
C ILE A 39 5.93 20.33 -7.54
N ASP A 40 6.76 20.85 -6.66
CA ASP A 40 8.09 21.34 -7.03
C ASP A 40 8.95 20.13 -7.39
N ARG A 41 9.55 20.15 -8.58
CA ARG A 41 10.38 19.05 -9.08
C ARG A 41 11.80 19.06 -8.49
N ALA A 42 12.12 20.01 -7.59
CA ALA A 42 13.42 20.11 -6.92
C ALA A 42 14.62 20.10 -7.90
N GLY A 43 14.45 20.67 -9.10
CA GLY A 43 15.44 20.69 -10.17
C GLY A 43 15.64 19.37 -10.91
N ALA A 44 14.87 18.31 -10.61
CA ALA A 44 14.98 17.00 -11.24
C ALA A 44 14.06 16.87 -12.47
N THR A 45 14.40 15.93 -13.36
CA THR A 45 13.53 15.50 -14.45
C THR A 45 12.59 14.40 -13.92
N VAL A 46 11.29 14.69 -13.85
CA VAL A 46 10.28 13.84 -13.23
C VAL A 46 9.25 13.39 -14.25
N GLY A 47 8.83 12.13 -14.17
CA GLY A 47 7.67 11.57 -14.87
C GLY A 47 6.74 10.83 -13.91
N VAL A 48 5.50 10.64 -14.33
CA VAL A 48 4.48 9.89 -13.60
C VAL A 48 4.07 8.67 -14.42
N VAL A 49 3.94 7.51 -13.76
CA VAL A 49 3.51 6.27 -14.39
C VAL A 49 2.39 5.62 -13.59
N ILE A 50 1.28 5.33 -14.28
CA ILE A 50 0.08 4.72 -13.70
C ILE A 50 0.04 3.25 -14.12
N ALA A 51 -0.10 2.34 -13.16
CA ALA A 51 -0.36 0.92 -13.41
C ALA A 51 -1.80 0.59 -13.05
N ASP A 52 -2.65 0.41 -14.06
CA ASP A 52 -4.05 0.03 -13.88
C ASP A 52 -4.16 -1.47 -13.67
N ASN A 53 -4.60 -1.86 -12.47
CA ASN A 53 -4.70 -3.26 -12.03
C ASN A 53 -6.11 -3.86 -12.27
N ASP A 54 -6.94 -3.21 -13.08
CA ASP A 54 -8.24 -3.75 -13.47
C ASP A 54 -8.09 -4.71 -14.67
N SER A 55 -9.02 -5.64 -14.78
CA SER A 55 -9.12 -6.56 -15.93
C SER A 55 -9.41 -5.82 -17.25
N THR A 56 -10.04 -4.66 -17.16
CA THR A 56 -10.27 -3.72 -18.26
C THR A 56 -9.46 -2.45 -18.03
N PRO A 57 -9.08 -1.70 -19.08
CA PRO A 57 -8.31 -0.47 -18.94
C PRO A 57 -9.16 0.69 -18.39
N SER A 58 -9.69 0.52 -17.18
CA SER A 58 -10.73 1.40 -16.61
C SER A 58 -10.22 2.81 -16.28
N ALA A 59 -8.94 2.97 -15.99
CA ALA A 59 -8.33 4.27 -15.72
C ALA A 59 -7.79 4.98 -16.98
N GLN A 60 -7.67 4.28 -18.12
CA GLN A 60 -7.06 4.81 -19.33
C GLN A 60 -7.71 6.11 -19.83
N PRO A 61 -9.06 6.24 -19.93
CA PRO A 61 -9.69 7.47 -20.41
C PRO A 61 -9.40 8.69 -19.52
N LEU A 62 -9.32 8.47 -18.20
CA LEU A 62 -8.97 9.52 -17.25
C LEU A 62 -7.52 9.98 -17.44
N VAL A 63 -6.59 9.02 -17.53
CA VAL A 63 -5.16 9.31 -17.68
C VAL A 63 -4.88 10.03 -19.00
N GLU A 64 -5.47 9.57 -20.11
CA GLU A 64 -5.32 10.22 -21.43
C GLU A 64 -5.86 11.64 -21.44
N ARG A 65 -7.01 11.88 -20.82
CA ARG A 65 -7.59 13.24 -20.68
C ARG A 65 -6.66 14.19 -19.90
N ILE A 66 -6.08 13.71 -18.80
CA ILE A 66 -5.18 14.50 -17.96
C ILE A 66 -3.83 14.70 -18.65
N ALA A 67 -3.31 13.69 -19.35
CA ALA A 67 -2.01 13.74 -20.00
C ALA A 67 -1.89 14.88 -21.03
N ALA A 68 -3.02 15.30 -21.64
CA ALA A 68 -3.04 16.39 -22.61
C ALA A 68 -2.51 17.73 -22.06
N THR A 69 -2.63 17.96 -20.76
CA THR A 69 -2.23 19.22 -20.08
C THR A 69 -1.30 18.98 -18.89
N PHE A 70 -0.86 17.74 -18.68
CA PHE A 70 -0.02 17.41 -17.53
C PHE A 70 1.39 18.01 -17.71
N PRO A 71 1.98 18.64 -16.67
CA PRO A 71 3.22 19.42 -16.83
C PRO A 71 4.50 18.57 -16.94
N MET A 72 4.37 17.24 -16.95
CA MET A 72 5.47 16.29 -17.06
C MET A 72 5.00 15.01 -17.78
N PRO A 73 5.91 14.11 -18.22
CA PRO A 73 5.52 12.85 -18.82
C PRO A 73 4.55 12.06 -17.93
N LEU A 74 3.39 11.67 -18.48
CA LEU A 74 2.39 10.84 -17.82
C LEU A 74 2.16 9.59 -18.66
N ILE A 75 2.53 8.43 -18.13
CA ILE A 75 2.49 7.14 -18.82
C ILE A 75 1.41 6.25 -18.21
N TYR A 76 0.63 5.59 -19.05
CA TYR A 76 -0.34 4.59 -18.65
C TYR A 76 0.16 3.18 -18.97
N LEU A 77 0.05 2.27 -18.01
CA LEU A 77 0.34 0.85 -18.12
C LEU A 77 -0.89 0.04 -17.72
N HIS A 78 -1.30 -0.90 -18.55
CA HIS A 78 -2.34 -1.86 -18.21
C HIS A 78 -1.71 -3.13 -17.63
N ALA A 79 -2.09 -3.46 -16.37
CA ALA A 79 -1.67 -4.65 -15.64
C ALA A 79 -2.92 -5.47 -15.26
N PRO A 80 -3.57 -6.18 -16.20
CA PRO A 80 -4.96 -6.66 -16.12
C PRO A 80 -5.22 -7.74 -15.07
N GLU A 81 -4.20 -8.21 -14.38
CA GLU A 81 -4.34 -9.19 -13.30
C GLU A 81 -4.66 -8.48 -11.98
N ARG A 82 -5.79 -8.82 -11.34
CA ARG A 82 -6.21 -8.26 -10.03
C ARG A 82 -5.23 -8.68 -8.92
N ASN A 83 -4.02 -8.15 -8.98
CA ASN A 83 -2.90 -8.48 -8.11
C ASN A 83 -1.98 -7.27 -7.97
N ILE A 84 -2.00 -6.63 -6.81
CA ILE A 84 -1.23 -5.40 -6.56
C ILE A 84 0.28 -5.59 -6.74
N SER A 85 0.82 -6.79 -6.51
CA SER A 85 2.24 -7.08 -6.74
C SER A 85 2.60 -7.01 -8.22
N ILE A 86 1.69 -7.40 -9.11
CA ILE A 86 1.90 -7.32 -10.57
C ILE A 86 1.93 -5.86 -11.01
N ALA A 87 0.97 -5.04 -10.55
CA ALA A 87 0.96 -3.61 -10.85
C ALA A 87 2.24 -2.90 -10.34
N ARG A 88 2.67 -3.18 -9.10
CA ARG A 88 3.92 -2.62 -8.55
C ARG A 88 5.16 -3.10 -9.29
N ASN A 89 5.18 -4.35 -9.73
CA ASN A 89 6.26 -4.86 -10.57
C ASN A 89 6.27 -4.19 -11.94
N ALA A 90 5.11 -3.87 -12.52
CA ALA A 90 5.02 -3.13 -13.77
C ALA A 90 5.62 -1.72 -13.65
N LEU A 91 5.36 -1.00 -12.54
CA LEU A 91 5.99 0.28 -12.24
C LEU A 91 7.51 0.16 -12.11
N LEU A 92 7.97 -0.84 -11.36
CA LEU A 92 9.40 -1.11 -11.15
C LEU A 92 10.11 -1.44 -12.48
N ASP A 93 9.47 -2.25 -13.33
CA ASP A 93 9.98 -2.60 -14.65
C ASP A 93 10.05 -1.41 -15.60
N HIS A 94 9.02 -0.55 -15.56
CA HIS A 94 9.01 0.68 -16.34
C HIS A 94 10.18 1.57 -15.95
N ALA A 95 10.34 1.86 -14.67
CA ALA A 95 11.41 2.71 -14.18
C ALA A 95 12.82 2.15 -14.51
N ARG A 96 13.02 0.84 -14.37
CA ARG A 96 14.27 0.16 -14.75
C ARG A 96 14.54 0.24 -16.26
N ARG A 97 13.54 -0.03 -17.10
CA ARG A 97 13.69 0.09 -18.59
C ARG A 97 13.98 1.52 -19.00
N ALA A 98 13.38 2.49 -18.33
CA ALA A 98 13.66 3.92 -18.52
C ALA A 98 15.03 4.36 -17.97
N ARG A 99 15.78 3.45 -17.32
CA ARG A 99 17.05 3.74 -16.64
C ARG A 99 16.94 4.87 -15.60
N ALA A 100 15.78 4.97 -14.96
CA ALA A 100 15.57 5.95 -13.91
C ALA A 100 16.49 5.67 -12.72
N ARG A 101 16.93 6.73 -12.06
CA ARG A 101 17.66 6.63 -10.79
C ARG A 101 16.72 6.29 -9.64
N LEU A 102 15.57 6.95 -9.58
CA LEU A 102 14.64 6.85 -8.47
C LEU A 102 13.26 6.43 -8.96
N LEU A 103 12.61 5.55 -8.16
CA LEU A 103 11.20 5.27 -8.25
C LEU A 103 10.52 5.67 -6.94
N LEU A 104 9.62 6.64 -7.00
CA LEU A 104 8.74 6.95 -5.88
C LEU A 104 7.39 6.26 -6.06
N SER A 105 6.69 6.00 -4.98
CA SER A 105 5.35 5.40 -5.01
C SER A 105 4.43 6.08 -4.01
N ILE A 106 3.20 6.38 -4.44
CA ILE A 106 2.04 6.75 -3.62
C ILE A 106 0.82 5.94 -4.08
N ASP A 107 -0.22 5.88 -3.27
CA ASP A 107 -1.47 5.18 -3.62
C ASP A 107 -2.43 6.13 -4.38
N ASP A 108 -3.44 5.58 -5.07
CA ASP A 108 -4.35 6.28 -5.98
C ASP A 108 -5.47 7.08 -5.29
N ASP A 109 -5.52 7.06 -3.96
CA ASP A 109 -6.43 7.83 -3.12
C ASP A 109 -5.70 8.85 -2.22
N GLN A 110 -4.45 9.16 -2.57
CA GLN A 110 -3.56 10.03 -1.82
C GLN A 110 -3.27 11.33 -2.57
N TRP A 111 -2.90 12.38 -1.82
CA TRP A 111 -2.41 13.64 -2.39
C TRP A 111 -1.21 14.18 -1.61
N VAL A 112 -0.45 15.03 -2.26
CA VAL A 112 0.81 15.59 -1.76
C VAL A 112 0.82 17.12 -1.80
N GLY A 113 1.61 17.72 -0.91
CA GLY A 113 1.96 19.15 -0.98
C GLY A 113 3.03 19.45 -2.03
N PRO A 114 3.22 20.72 -2.39
CA PRO A 114 4.20 21.13 -3.40
C PRO A 114 5.64 20.74 -3.06
N ASP A 115 6.03 20.75 -1.80
CA ASP A 115 7.37 20.47 -1.29
C ASP A 115 7.65 18.98 -1.04
N TRP A 116 6.66 18.10 -1.25
CA TRP A 116 6.74 16.69 -0.94
C TRP A 116 7.96 15.99 -1.55
N LEU A 117 8.26 16.24 -2.83
CA LEU A 117 9.37 15.60 -3.51
C LEU A 117 10.72 16.03 -2.91
N ASP A 118 10.91 17.31 -2.64
CA ASP A 118 12.15 17.79 -2.02
C ASP A 118 12.34 17.20 -0.61
N GLN A 119 11.26 17.13 0.18
CA GLN A 119 11.28 16.47 1.49
C GLN A 119 11.65 14.99 1.40
N MET A 120 11.21 14.28 0.35
CA MET A 120 11.59 12.87 0.12
C MET A 120 13.05 12.74 -0.30
N LEU A 121 13.54 13.64 -1.14
CA LEU A 121 14.90 13.61 -1.65
C LEU A 121 15.95 13.99 -0.59
N LYS A 122 15.60 14.83 0.37
CA LYS A 122 16.53 15.32 1.39
C LYS A 122 17.27 14.20 2.14
N PRO A 123 16.62 13.27 2.85
CA PRO A 123 17.34 12.22 3.57
C PRO A 123 18.01 11.21 2.62
N TRP A 124 17.55 11.06 1.39
CA TRP A 124 18.24 10.26 0.39
C TRP A 124 19.56 10.94 -0.03
N ARG A 125 19.55 12.23 -0.36
CA ARG A 125 20.77 13.00 -0.71
C ARG A 125 21.79 12.97 0.42
N GLU A 126 21.36 13.28 1.65
CA GLU A 126 22.21 13.24 2.85
C GLU A 126 22.81 11.85 3.12
N GLY A 127 22.11 10.80 2.74
CA GLY A 127 22.54 9.42 2.94
C GLY A 127 23.45 8.86 1.84
N GLN A 128 23.77 9.62 0.78
CA GLN A 128 24.64 9.16 -0.31
C GLN A 128 26.13 9.34 -0.03
N ASP A 129 26.50 10.25 0.87
CA ASP A 129 27.92 10.60 1.18
C ASP A 129 28.62 9.58 2.09
N GLY A 130 27.92 8.51 2.47
CA GLY A 130 28.45 7.45 3.33
C GLY A 130 29.36 6.46 2.62
N ALA A 131 30.14 5.70 3.42
CA ALA A 131 30.96 4.60 2.92
C ALA A 131 30.14 3.58 2.12
N PRO A 132 30.74 2.78 1.20
CA PRO A 132 30.04 1.68 0.53
C PRO A 132 29.33 0.79 1.54
N GLY A 133 28.01 0.56 1.32
CA GLY A 133 27.11 -0.18 2.25
C GLY A 133 26.44 0.67 3.34
N SER A 134 26.77 1.97 3.45
CA SER A 134 26.07 2.90 4.35
C SER A 134 25.00 3.75 3.63
N ARG A 135 24.93 3.69 2.31
CA ARG A 135 24.00 4.49 1.50
C ARG A 135 22.55 4.17 1.81
N ILE A 136 21.71 5.19 1.67
CA ILE A 136 20.25 5.03 1.81
C ILE A 136 19.69 4.59 0.46
N GLY A 137 19.17 3.36 0.41
CA GLY A 137 18.55 2.79 -0.79
C GLY A 137 17.03 2.93 -0.82
N ALA A 138 16.40 3.29 0.30
CA ALA A 138 14.98 3.61 0.35
C ALA A 138 14.67 4.72 1.37
N VAL A 139 13.64 5.54 1.08
CA VAL A 139 13.11 6.54 2.02
C VAL A 139 11.60 6.30 2.16
N LEU A 140 11.10 6.42 3.38
CA LEU A 140 9.68 6.37 3.69
C LEU A 140 9.22 7.74 4.20
N GLY A 141 8.10 8.23 3.70
CA GLY A 141 7.39 9.38 4.25
C GLY A 141 6.13 8.95 5.01
N PRO A 142 5.58 9.76 5.92
CA PRO A 142 4.34 9.44 6.62
C PRO A 142 3.14 9.52 5.67
N VAL A 143 2.10 8.70 5.94
CA VAL A 143 0.77 8.85 5.35
C VAL A 143 -0.17 9.29 6.46
N HIS A 144 -0.83 10.41 6.30
CA HIS A 144 -1.74 11.00 7.27
C HIS A 144 -3.20 10.81 6.83
N GLY A 145 -3.99 10.22 7.71
CA GLY A 145 -5.43 10.09 7.51
C GLY A 145 -6.17 11.40 7.76
N VAL A 146 -6.90 11.89 6.75
CA VAL A 146 -7.80 13.04 6.85
C VAL A 146 -9.20 12.54 7.18
N TYR A 147 -9.68 12.88 8.36
CA TYR A 147 -10.94 12.36 8.89
C TYR A 147 -12.13 13.21 8.43
N GLN A 148 -13.22 12.53 8.05
CA GLN A 148 -14.48 13.16 7.70
C GLN A 148 -15.22 13.66 8.95
N PRO A 149 -16.08 14.70 8.81
CA PRO A 149 -16.98 15.11 9.89
C PRO A 149 -17.79 13.94 10.45
N GLY A 150 -17.98 13.89 11.77
CA GLY A 150 -18.66 12.79 12.44
C GLY A 150 -17.77 11.60 12.82
N THR A 151 -16.50 11.58 12.45
CA THR A 151 -15.55 10.59 12.94
C THR A 151 -15.37 10.74 14.46
N PRO A 152 -15.35 9.65 15.26
CA PRO A 152 -15.13 9.72 16.69
C PRO A 152 -13.81 10.41 17.05
N ASP A 153 -13.85 11.41 17.92
CA ASP A 153 -12.70 12.22 18.35
C ASP A 153 -11.47 11.40 18.79
N TRP A 154 -11.68 10.26 19.45
CA TRP A 154 -10.57 9.41 19.89
C TRP A 154 -9.78 8.81 18.72
N MET A 155 -10.39 8.64 17.54
CA MET A 155 -9.71 8.20 16.34
C MET A 155 -8.86 9.31 15.73
N ALA A 156 -9.45 10.46 15.51
CA ALA A 156 -8.77 11.62 14.93
C ALA A 156 -7.60 12.07 15.82
N ARG A 157 -7.85 12.28 17.11
CA ARG A 157 -6.79 12.63 18.08
C ARG A 157 -5.73 11.54 18.24
N GLY A 158 -6.11 10.28 18.09
CA GLY A 158 -5.19 9.13 18.16
C GLY A 158 -4.41 8.88 16.87
N ARG A 159 -4.75 9.56 15.77
CA ARG A 159 -4.13 9.39 14.44
C ARG A 159 -4.05 7.91 14.03
N LEU A 160 -5.16 7.16 14.21
CA LEU A 160 -5.14 5.71 14.18
C LEU A 160 -5.05 5.11 12.77
N HIS A 161 -5.30 5.92 11.75
CA HIS A 161 -5.16 5.55 10.33
C HIS A 161 -3.80 5.96 9.76
N ASP A 162 -3.06 6.82 10.45
CA ASP A 162 -1.73 7.21 9.99
C ASP A 162 -0.82 6.00 9.82
N THR A 163 0.00 6.06 8.78
CA THR A 163 1.05 5.08 8.52
C THR A 163 2.40 5.74 8.69
N VAL A 164 3.21 5.16 9.57
CA VAL A 164 4.60 5.54 9.82
C VAL A 164 5.46 4.28 9.92
N PRO A 165 6.77 4.35 9.66
CA PRO A 165 7.62 3.18 9.68
C PRO A 165 7.73 2.56 11.08
N VAL A 166 7.78 1.23 11.11
CA VAL A 166 8.05 0.48 12.34
C VAL A 166 9.53 0.55 12.66
N ARG A 167 9.85 1.00 13.88
CA ARG A 167 11.23 1.13 14.36
C ARG A 167 11.49 0.16 15.51
N ARG A 168 12.73 -0.30 15.61
CA ARG A 168 13.26 -0.97 16.80
C ARG A 168 13.61 0.07 17.88
N ARG A 169 14.00 -0.42 19.07
CA ARG A 169 14.40 0.45 20.19
C ARG A 169 15.65 1.28 19.88
N ASP A 170 16.53 0.80 19.01
CA ASP A 170 17.74 1.48 18.52
C ASP A 170 17.44 2.50 17.40
N GLY A 171 16.17 2.72 17.05
CA GLY A 171 15.72 3.65 16.02
C GLY A 171 15.74 3.07 14.59
N ALA A 172 16.32 1.89 14.37
CA ALA A 172 16.38 1.28 13.06
C ALA A 172 14.99 0.93 12.52
N ILE A 173 14.74 1.29 11.25
CA ILE A 173 13.51 0.94 10.54
C ILE A 173 13.58 -0.54 10.14
N VAL A 174 12.54 -1.30 10.48
CA VAL A 174 12.50 -2.76 10.27
C VAL A 174 11.38 -3.23 9.36
N SER A 175 10.57 -2.31 8.86
CA SER A 175 9.49 -2.59 7.92
C SER A 175 9.18 -1.34 7.11
N GLY A 176 8.70 -1.53 5.87
CA GLY A 176 8.28 -0.46 4.98
C GLY A 176 6.89 -0.71 4.42
N TYR A 177 6.42 0.25 3.66
CA TYR A 177 5.16 0.30 2.94
C TYR A 177 5.37 1.11 1.65
N THR A 178 4.48 0.97 0.69
CA THR A 178 4.63 1.59 -0.64
C THR A 178 3.80 2.84 -0.84
N GLY A 179 2.85 3.13 0.06
CA GLY A 179 1.98 4.31 -0.07
C GLY A 179 2.68 5.67 0.10
N ASN A 180 3.95 5.72 0.47
CA ASN A 180 4.79 6.92 0.44
C ASN A 180 6.25 6.51 0.53
N THR A 181 6.85 6.19 -0.59
CA THR A 181 8.17 5.55 -0.64
C THR A 181 9.00 6.11 -1.79
N LEU A 182 10.33 6.20 -1.58
CA LEU A 182 11.36 6.38 -2.59
C LEU A 182 12.26 5.15 -2.58
N LEU A 183 12.59 4.62 -3.76
CA LEU A 183 13.55 3.55 -3.99
C LEU A 183 14.68 4.06 -4.89
N ASP A 184 15.93 3.89 -4.47
CA ASP A 184 17.12 4.13 -5.28
C ASP A 184 17.43 2.87 -6.11
N LEU A 185 17.06 2.88 -7.38
CA LEU A 185 17.18 1.72 -8.25
C LEU A 185 18.64 1.29 -8.55
N ALA A 186 19.61 2.11 -8.19
CA ALA A 186 21.02 1.76 -8.26
C ALA A 186 21.55 1.10 -6.97
N ASP A 187 20.72 0.94 -5.92
CA ASP A 187 21.11 0.19 -4.73
C ASP A 187 21.20 -1.31 -5.06
N PRO A 188 22.34 -1.97 -4.80
CA PRO A 188 22.52 -3.40 -5.09
C PRO A 188 21.47 -4.31 -4.43
N ALA A 189 20.93 -3.93 -3.27
CA ALA A 189 19.90 -4.69 -2.58
C ALA A 189 18.55 -4.67 -3.32
N LEU A 190 18.39 -3.78 -4.33
CA LEU A 190 17.19 -3.68 -5.17
C LEU A 190 17.36 -4.33 -6.55
N SER A 191 18.58 -4.74 -6.98
CA SER A 191 18.87 -5.17 -8.35
C SER A 191 17.87 -6.19 -8.90
N ASP A 192 17.63 -7.28 -8.15
CA ASP A 192 16.73 -8.37 -8.52
C ASP A 192 15.46 -8.43 -7.69
N LEU A 193 15.26 -7.45 -6.80
CA LEU A 193 14.14 -7.48 -5.87
C LEU A 193 12.82 -7.18 -6.59
N ARG A 194 11.82 -8.01 -6.29
CA ARG A 194 10.46 -7.95 -6.85
C ARG A 194 9.42 -8.09 -5.76
N PHE A 195 8.23 -7.57 -6.02
CA PHE A 195 7.06 -7.83 -5.19
C PHE A 195 6.57 -9.27 -5.44
N ASP A 196 6.38 -10.02 -4.34
CA ASP A 196 5.95 -11.42 -4.37
C ASP A 196 4.49 -11.53 -4.86
N VAL A 197 4.30 -12.06 -6.07
CA VAL A 197 2.98 -12.20 -6.72
C VAL A 197 2.02 -13.05 -5.89
N ALA A 198 2.52 -14.05 -5.15
CA ALA A 198 1.70 -14.89 -4.27
C ALA A 198 1.07 -14.11 -3.11
N ARG A 199 1.54 -12.89 -2.84
CA ARG A 199 1.05 -12.02 -1.77
C ARG A 199 0.13 -10.90 -2.27
N GLY A 200 0.08 -10.64 -3.55
CA GLY A 200 -0.65 -9.50 -4.11
C GLY A 200 -2.16 -9.53 -3.95
N ARG A 201 -2.76 -10.68 -3.57
CA ARG A 201 -4.18 -10.79 -3.23
C ARG A 201 -4.44 -10.74 -1.73
N SER A 202 -3.55 -11.28 -0.92
CA SER A 202 -3.70 -11.36 0.54
C SER A 202 -3.15 -10.15 1.29
N GLY A 203 -2.37 -9.29 0.60
CA GLY A 203 -1.66 -8.16 1.21
C GLY A 203 -0.38 -8.58 1.95
N GLY A 204 0.43 -7.59 2.32
CA GLY A 204 1.72 -7.76 2.98
C GLY A 204 2.87 -8.06 2.00
N GLU A 205 2.66 -7.78 0.72
CA GLU A 205 3.67 -7.81 -0.33
C GLU A 205 4.73 -6.73 -0.13
N ASP A 206 4.31 -5.53 0.32
CA ASP A 206 5.19 -4.43 0.73
C ASP A 206 6.07 -4.80 1.92
N THR A 207 5.47 -5.34 2.98
CA THR A 207 6.22 -5.81 4.16
C THR A 207 7.22 -6.91 3.79
N ALA A 208 6.86 -7.82 2.88
CA ALA A 208 7.76 -8.86 2.39
C ALA A 208 8.90 -8.27 1.54
N PHE A 209 8.61 -7.31 0.68
CA PHE A 209 9.57 -6.59 -0.16
C PHE A 209 10.62 -5.88 0.70
N PHE A 210 10.19 -5.03 1.64
CA PHE A 210 11.12 -4.32 2.52
C PHE A 210 11.87 -5.24 3.48
N SER A 211 11.26 -6.34 3.91
CA SER A 211 11.98 -7.37 4.68
C SER A 211 13.07 -8.05 3.86
N ALA A 212 12.87 -8.27 2.57
CA ALA A 212 13.89 -8.83 1.68
C ALA A 212 14.98 -7.78 1.39
N PHE A 213 14.61 -6.53 1.14
CA PHE A 213 15.52 -5.41 0.96
C PHE A 213 16.49 -5.24 2.14
N LEU A 214 15.96 -5.21 3.37
CA LEU A 214 16.77 -5.10 4.59
C LEU A 214 17.69 -6.30 4.79
N ARG A 215 17.25 -7.52 4.45
CA ARG A 215 18.09 -8.72 4.51
C ARG A 215 19.22 -8.74 3.48
N ALA A 216 19.01 -8.09 2.34
CA ALA A 216 20.03 -7.88 1.32
C ALA A 216 21.03 -6.76 1.69
N GLY A 217 20.92 -6.16 2.88
CA GLY A 217 21.79 -5.09 3.35
C GLY A 217 21.30 -3.68 3.02
N GLY A 218 20.14 -3.54 2.39
CA GLY A 218 19.56 -2.23 2.09
C GLY A 218 19.21 -1.43 3.35
N ARG A 219 19.28 -0.12 3.26
CA ARG A 219 19.03 0.81 4.37
C ARG A 219 17.86 1.73 4.05
N ILE A 220 17.03 1.98 5.06
CA ILE A 220 15.83 2.81 4.95
C ILE A 220 16.00 4.05 5.82
N ALA A 221 15.79 5.23 5.24
CA ALA A 221 15.63 6.48 5.96
C ALA A 221 14.16 6.87 6.10
N PHE A 222 13.87 7.87 6.93
CA PHE A 222 12.53 8.42 7.11
C PHE A 222 12.54 9.93 6.89
N ALA A 223 11.63 10.38 6.04
CA ALA A 223 11.39 11.78 5.71
C ALA A 223 10.12 12.27 6.42
N PRO A 224 10.18 12.78 7.64
CA PRO A 224 8.97 13.16 8.40
C PRO A 224 8.22 14.34 7.76
N GLY A 225 8.88 15.18 6.97
CA GLY A 225 8.29 16.30 6.24
C GLY A 225 7.65 15.92 4.91
N ALA A 226 7.94 14.75 4.36
CA ALA A 226 7.36 14.28 3.11
C ALA A 226 5.97 13.69 3.34
N ILE A 227 5.02 14.55 3.71
CA ILE A 227 3.66 14.14 4.10
C ILE A 227 2.85 13.81 2.86
N VAL A 228 2.21 12.64 2.90
CA VAL A 228 1.13 12.24 2.01
C VAL A 228 -0.16 12.19 2.82
N GLU A 229 -1.26 12.67 2.28
CA GLU A 229 -2.56 12.63 2.92
C GLU A 229 -3.51 11.70 2.18
N GLU A 230 -4.40 11.02 2.91
CA GLU A 230 -5.48 10.19 2.36
C GLU A 230 -6.78 10.43 3.11
N THR A 231 -7.90 10.44 2.40
CA THR A 231 -9.21 10.49 3.06
C THR A 231 -9.47 9.19 3.79
N VAL A 232 -9.88 9.26 5.06
CA VAL A 232 -10.39 8.10 5.80
C VAL A 232 -11.87 7.93 5.48
N PRO A 233 -12.26 6.92 4.68
CA PRO A 233 -13.67 6.70 4.35
C PRO A 233 -14.48 6.34 5.60
N ALA A 234 -15.76 6.69 5.61
CA ALA A 234 -16.65 6.50 6.76
C ALA A 234 -16.77 5.02 7.20
N ASP A 235 -16.74 4.09 6.26
CA ASP A 235 -16.76 2.64 6.54
C ASP A 235 -15.48 2.16 7.24
N ARG A 236 -14.36 2.87 7.05
CA ARG A 236 -13.08 2.61 7.74
C ARG A 236 -12.99 3.32 9.10
N ALA A 237 -13.77 4.36 9.33
CA ALA A 237 -13.79 5.13 10.58
C ALA A 237 -14.55 4.42 11.71
N SER A 238 -14.27 3.13 11.93
CA SER A 238 -14.92 2.32 12.97
C SER A 238 -13.91 1.46 13.73
N LEU A 239 -14.19 1.22 15.04
CA LEU A 239 -13.36 0.32 15.86
C LEU A 239 -13.31 -1.09 15.26
N ARG A 240 -14.45 -1.58 14.73
CA ARG A 240 -14.53 -2.90 14.08
C ARG A 240 -13.55 -3.02 12.91
N TRP A 241 -13.47 -2.00 12.07
CA TRP A 241 -12.55 -1.98 10.94
C TRP A 241 -11.09 -1.95 11.40
N LEU A 242 -10.77 -1.11 12.41
CA LEU A 242 -9.42 -1.02 12.98
C LEU A 242 -8.98 -2.36 13.61
N LEU A 243 -9.87 -3.05 14.33
CA LEU A 243 -9.58 -4.37 14.90
C LEU A 243 -9.30 -5.40 13.79
N ARG A 244 -10.12 -5.41 12.73
CA ARG A 244 -9.92 -6.30 11.56
C ARG A 244 -8.59 -6.00 10.85
N ARG A 245 -8.26 -4.71 10.65
CA ARG A 245 -6.98 -4.28 10.08
C ARG A 245 -5.80 -4.79 10.93
N ARG A 246 -5.86 -4.59 12.26
CA ARG A 246 -4.81 -5.03 13.20
C ARG A 246 -4.66 -6.55 13.25
N TYR A 247 -5.75 -7.28 13.27
CA TYR A 247 -5.73 -8.74 13.19
C TYR A 247 -4.97 -9.21 11.94
N ARG A 248 -5.30 -8.68 10.78
CA ARG A 248 -4.64 -9.00 9.53
C ARG A 248 -3.16 -8.61 9.52
N MET A 249 -2.80 -7.44 10.05
CA MET A 249 -1.39 -7.05 10.21
C MET A 249 -0.64 -8.07 11.06
N GLY A 250 -1.28 -8.62 12.09
CA GLY A 250 -0.75 -9.72 12.90
C GLY A 250 -0.49 -10.97 12.08
N GLN A 251 -1.44 -11.38 11.22
CA GLN A 251 -1.25 -12.52 10.30
C GLN A 251 -0.08 -12.29 9.33
N THR A 252 0.04 -11.10 8.75
CA THR A 252 1.13 -10.73 7.85
C THR A 252 2.48 -10.84 8.56
N HIS A 253 2.62 -10.23 9.74
CA HIS A 253 3.85 -10.30 10.55
C HIS A 253 4.23 -11.75 10.89
N ALA A 254 3.27 -12.53 11.35
CA ALA A 254 3.48 -13.94 11.70
C ALA A 254 3.90 -14.78 10.48
N SER A 255 3.39 -14.48 9.28
CA SER A 255 3.76 -15.19 8.05
C SER A 255 5.24 -15.04 7.67
N LEU A 256 5.85 -13.92 8.02
CA LEU A 256 7.28 -13.68 7.81
C LEU A 256 8.13 -14.44 8.83
N ILE A 257 7.68 -14.46 10.10
CA ILE A 257 8.36 -15.19 11.17
C ILE A 257 8.29 -16.71 10.97
N ALA A 258 7.15 -17.21 10.47
CA ALA A 258 6.90 -18.65 10.32
C ALA A 258 7.77 -19.32 9.25
N ARG A 259 8.30 -18.57 8.27
CA ARG A 259 9.08 -19.11 7.14
C ARG A 259 10.29 -19.96 7.59
N ASN A 260 10.95 -19.55 8.66
CA ASN A 260 12.21 -20.15 9.13
C ASN A 260 12.05 -20.89 10.48
N ARG A 261 10.81 -21.31 10.86
CA ARG A 261 10.56 -21.96 12.14
C ARG A 261 9.96 -23.35 11.98
N SER A 262 10.41 -24.29 12.83
CA SER A 262 9.81 -25.61 12.99
C SER A 262 8.37 -25.50 13.49
N ARG A 263 7.59 -26.58 13.38
CA ARG A 263 6.20 -26.64 13.86
C ARG A 263 6.11 -26.34 15.37
N THR A 264 6.99 -26.90 16.17
CA THR A 264 7.08 -26.63 17.62
C THR A 264 7.43 -25.18 17.92
N GLY A 265 8.38 -24.60 17.17
CA GLY A 265 8.73 -23.18 17.29
C GLY A 265 7.56 -22.23 16.91
N ARG A 266 6.71 -22.61 15.96
CA ARG A 266 5.49 -21.84 15.62
C ARG A 266 4.48 -21.90 16.76
N LEU A 267 4.24 -23.09 17.34
CA LEU A 267 3.32 -23.23 18.49
C LEU A 267 3.78 -22.46 19.72
N GLY A 268 5.09 -22.47 20.02
CA GLY A 268 5.64 -21.65 21.10
C GLY A 268 5.41 -20.16 20.89
N GLN A 269 5.61 -19.67 19.66
CA GLN A 269 5.31 -18.27 19.32
C GLN A 269 3.81 -17.96 19.34
N ALA A 270 2.93 -18.92 18.98
CA ALA A 270 1.48 -18.76 19.12
C ALA A 270 1.08 -18.61 20.58
N GLY A 271 1.68 -19.39 21.50
CA GLY A 271 1.48 -19.23 22.96
C GLY A 271 1.89 -17.87 23.47
N ILE A 272 3.06 -17.35 23.05
CA ILE A 272 3.53 -15.99 23.40
C ILE A 272 2.54 -14.95 22.87
N ALA A 273 2.04 -15.09 21.65
CA ALA A 273 1.05 -14.18 21.08
C ALA A 273 -0.27 -14.21 21.86
N ALA A 274 -0.74 -15.40 22.27
CA ALA A 274 -1.93 -15.54 23.09
C ALA A 274 -1.77 -14.87 24.45
N ALA A 275 -0.65 -15.04 25.15
CA ALA A 275 -0.36 -14.38 26.42
C ALA A 275 -0.35 -12.84 26.28
N LYS A 276 0.27 -12.30 25.21
CA LYS A 276 0.25 -10.87 24.90
C LYS A 276 -1.16 -10.35 24.61
N ALA A 277 -1.97 -11.15 23.89
CA ALA A 277 -3.36 -10.80 23.62
C ALA A 277 -4.20 -10.72 24.89
N ALA A 278 -4.05 -11.72 25.79
CA ALA A 278 -4.72 -11.74 27.09
C ALA A 278 -4.31 -10.55 27.98
N ALA A 279 -3.01 -10.23 28.04
CA ALA A 279 -2.53 -9.06 28.78
C ALA A 279 -3.13 -7.75 28.24
N CYS A 280 -3.17 -7.57 26.92
CA CYS A 280 -3.81 -6.42 26.31
C CYS A 280 -5.32 -6.37 26.56
N GLY A 281 -6.01 -7.52 26.55
CA GLY A 281 -7.43 -7.64 26.91
C GLY A 281 -7.69 -7.21 28.34
N GLY A 282 -6.91 -7.71 29.31
CA GLY A 282 -6.98 -7.31 30.71
C GLY A 282 -6.75 -5.81 30.90
N MET A 283 -5.74 -5.23 30.24
CA MET A 283 -5.51 -3.79 30.25
C MET A 283 -6.69 -3.02 29.66
N ALA A 284 -7.33 -3.53 28.60
CA ALA A 284 -8.52 -2.87 28.04
C ALA A 284 -9.69 -2.83 29.03
N LEU A 285 -9.89 -3.87 29.82
CA LEU A 285 -10.91 -3.90 30.88
C LEU A 285 -10.61 -2.87 31.98
N LEU A 286 -9.36 -2.80 32.46
CA LEU A 286 -8.93 -1.79 33.44
C LEU A 286 -9.10 -0.35 32.94
N GLY A 287 -9.05 -0.15 31.63
CA GLY A 287 -9.24 1.17 30.99
C GLY A 287 -10.65 1.42 30.45
N ALA A 288 -11.67 0.70 30.89
CA ALA A 288 -13.03 0.79 30.36
C ALA A 288 -13.59 2.22 30.29
N GLY A 289 -13.33 3.05 31.30
CA GLY A 289 -13.73 4.46 31.35
C GLY A 289 -12.94 5.42 30.46
N ARG A 290 -11.90 4.95 29.75
CA ARG A 290 -11.04 5.77 28.87
C ARG A 290 -11.05 5.21 27.44
N PRO A 291 -12.03 5.59 26.59
CA PRO A 291 -12.26 4.97 25.29
C PRO A 291 -11.02 4.90 24.38
N ALA A 292 -10.24 5.97 24.31
CA ALA A 292 -9.02 6.01 23.48
C ALA A 292 -7.98 4.97 23.94
N TRP A 293 -7.74 4.88 25.25
CA TRP A 293 -6.79 3.93 25.82
C TRP A 293 -7.29 2.48 25.69
N ARG A 294 -8.54 2.22 26.07
CA ARG A 294 -9.20 0.92 25.90
C ARG A 294 -9.10 0.41 24.46
N ASN A 295 -9.50 1.24 23.49
CA ASN A 295 -9.52 0.86 22.08
C ASN A 295 -8.11 0.61 21.55
N ARG A 296 -7.10 1.36 22.01
CA ARG A 296 -5.69 1.08 21.68
C ARG A 296 -5.25 -0.29 22.20
N GLN A 297 -5.64 -0.69 23.40
CA GLN A 297 -5.33 -2.02 23.93
C GLN A 297 -6.06 -3.14 23.17
N LEU A 298 -7.33 -2.93 22.78
CA LEU A 298 -8.08 -3.85 21.95
C LEU A 298 -7.43 -4.05 20.58
N MET A 299 -6.93 -2.99 19.96
CA MET A 299 -6.20 -3.08 18.69
C MET A 299 -4.88 -3.86 18.83
N ARG A 300 -4.16 -3.69 19.95
CA ARG A 300 -2.96 -4.50 20.24
C ARG A 300 -3.32 -5.97 20.46
N ALA A 301 -4.40 -6.25 21.19
CA ALA A 301 -4.90 -7.60 21.36
C ALA A 301 -5.24 -8.25 20.01
N ALA A 302 -5.98 -7.55 19.15
CA ALA A 302 -6.35 -8.03 17.82
C ALA A 302 -5.13 -8.37 16.94
N LEU A 303 -4.06 -7.57 16.99
CA LEU A 303 -2.80 -7.85 16.30
C LEU A 303 -2.17 -9.16 16.81
N HIS A 304 -2.10 -9.35 18.12
CA HIS A 304 -1.54 -10.57 18.70
C HIS A 304 -2.42 -11.80 18.44
N ILE A 305 -3.75 -11.65 18.47
CA ILE A 305 -4.70 -12.73 18.10
C ILE A 305 -4.47 -13.14 16.65
N GLY A 306 -4.36 -12.18 15.73
CA GLY A 306 -4.09 -12.46 14.31
C GLY A 306 -2.76 -13.20 14.10
N ALA A 307 -1.71 -12.79 14.82
CA ALA A 307 -0.42 -13.48 14.77
C ALA A 307 -0.49 -14.91 15.30
N GLY A 308 -1.11 -15.11 16.46
CA GLY A 308 -1.30 -16.42 17.07
C GLY A 308 -2.15 -17.35 16.19
N ALA A 309 -3.25 -16.86 15.65
CA ALA A 309 -4.13 -17.61 14.76
C ALA A 309 -3.39 -18.13 13.51
N TYR A 310 -2.59 -17.26 12.84
CA TYR A 310 -1.79 -17.67 11.70
C TYR A 310 -0.75 -18.76 12.07
N LEU A 311 -0.04 -18.59 13.18
CA LEU A 311 0.96 -19.54 13.66
C LEU A 311 0.33 -20.90 14.05
N ALA A 312 -0.93 -20.89 14.48
CA ALA A 312 -1.74 -22.07 14.76
C ALA A 312 -2.37 -22.72 13.50
N GLY A 313 -2.20 -22.12 12.31
CA GLY A 313 -2.66 -22.68 11.04
C GLY A 313 -3.92 -22.05 10.45
N ALA A 314 -4.46 -20.97 11.03
CA ALA A 314 -5.60 -20.27 10.45
C ALA A 314 -5.25 -19.65 9.08
N PRO A 315 -6.17 -19.68 8.11
CA PRO A 315 -5.97 -19.08 6.80
C PRO A 315 -5.83 -17.54 6.91
N ARG A 316 -5.14 -16.96 5.92
CA ARG A 316 -5.03 -15.50 5.83
C ARG A 316 -6.31 -14.90 5.31
N ILE A 317 -6.67 -13.72 5.81
CA ILE A 317 -7.77 -12.93 5.25
C ILE A 317 -7.29 -12.33 3.93
N GLU A 318 -7.99 -12.64 2.83
CA GLU A 318 -7.78 -12.02 1.53
C GLU A 318 -8.52 -10.69 1.44
N LEU A 319 -7.86 -9.67 0.87
CA LEU A 319 -8.44 -8.33 0.66
C LEU A 319 -8.74 -8.04 -0.79
N TYR A 320 -7.90 -8.51 -1.68
CA TYR A 320 -7.95 -8.24 -3.11
C TYR A 320 -8.35 -9.52 -3.83
N GLY A 321 -9.51 -9.52 -4.50
CA GLY A 321 -9.93 -10.68 -5.31
C GLY A 321 -11.38 -11.10 -5.22
N THR A 322 -12.09 -10.79 -4.15
CA THR A 322 -13.54 -11.05 -4.08
C THR A 322 -14.28 -9.80 -4.52
N PRO A 323 -15.11 -9.83 -5.58
CA PRO A 323 -16.03 -8.74 -5.85
C PRO A 323 -16.92 -8.55 -4.62
N PRO A 324 -17.36 -7.33 -4.29
CA PRO A 324 -18.46 -7.18 -3.35
C PRO A 324 -19.62 -8.04 -3.89
N VAL A 325 -20.13 -8.94 -3.06
CA VAL A 325 -21.39 -9.64 -3.34
C VAL A 325 -22.43 -8.54 -3.45
N CYS A 326 -22.84 -8.23 -4.66
CA CYS A 326 -23.99 -7.36 -4.89
C CYS A 326 -25.18 -8.04 -4.23
N ALA A 327 -25.64 -7.51 -3.11
CA ALA A 327 -26.90 -7.90 -2.51
C ALA A 327 -28.01 -7.55 -3.52
N GLY A 328 -28.68 -8.59 -4.07
CA GLY A 328 -29.98 -8.49 -4.64
C GLY A 328 -30.09 -7.94 -6.07
N SER A 329 -29.80 -8.74 -7.08
CA SER A 329 -30.63 -8.74 -8.27
C SER A 329 -31.87 -9.63 -7.95
N VAL A 330 -32.94 -8.99 -7.50
CA VAL A 330 -34.29 -9.57 -7.57
C VAL A 330 -34.55 -9.79 -9.06
N GLN A 331 -34.57 -11.03 -9.50
CA GLN A 331 -35.14 -11.37 -10.81
C GLN A 331 -36.61 -11.01 -10.78
N PRO A 332 -37.14 -10.25 -11.75
CA PRO A 332 -38.58 -10.12 -11.89
C PRO A 332 -39.12 -11.47 -12.37
N ASP A 333 -40.05 -12.00 -11.58
CA ASP A 333 -40.80 -13.18 -11.88
C ASP A 333 -41.41 -13.12 -13.29
N GLY A 334 -41.28 -14.23 -14.01
CA GLY A 334 -41.72 -14.39 -15.38
C GLY A 334 -43.21 -14.10 -15.55
N GLN A 335 -43.50 -13.19 -16.43
CA GLN A 335 -44.86 -13.00 -16.97
C GLN A 335 -45.28 -14.23 -17.77
N GLY A 336 -46.36 -14.85 -17.33
CA GLY A 336 -47.01 -15.94 -18.04
C GLY A 336 -47.49 -15.50 -19.43
N GLY A 337 -47.06 -16.20 -20.44
CA GLY A 337 -47.58 -16.04 -21.80
C GLY A 337 -49.04 -16.48 -21.93
N PRO A 338 -49.83 -15.84 -22.80
CA PRO A 338 -51.25 -16.14 -22.95
C PRO A 338 -51.46 -17.50 -23.67
N LYS A 339 -52.34 -18.33 -23.08
CA LYS A 339 -52.85 -19.55 -23.72
C LYS A 339 -53.72 -19.18 -24.92
N GLY A 340 -53.33 -19.62 -26.12
CA GLY A 340 -54.17 -19.55 -27.32
C GLY A 340 -55.41 -20.44 -27.24
N PRO A 341 -56.51 -20.09 -27.95
CA PRO A 341 -57.78 -20.83 -27.87
C PRO A 341 -57.72 -22.13 -28.66
N LYS A 342 -58.25 -23.19 -28.06
CA LYS A 342 -58.54 -24.44 -28.77
C LYS A 342 -59.75 -24.22 -29.69
N GLY A 343 -59.52 -24.35 -31.01
CA GLY A 343 -60.61 -24.46 -32.00
C GLY A 343 -61.16 -25.87 -32.03
N THR A 344 -62.46 -25.96 -32.06
CA THR A 344 -63.28 -27.13 -32.41
C THR A 344 -63.16 -27.50 -33.85
#